data_72b8508b5aca7bb15e7fba3a0b6ed155
#
_entry.id   72b8508b5aca7bb15e7fba3a0b6ed155
#
_cell.length_a   1.000
_cell.length_b   1.000
_cell.length_c   1.000
_cell.angle_alpha   90.00
_cell.angle_beta   90.00
_cell.angle_gamma   90.00
#
_symmetry.space_group_name_H-M   'P 1'
#
loop_
_entity.id
_entity.type
_entity.pdbx_description
1 polymer ?
#
loop_
_entity_poly.entity_id
_entity_poly.type
_entity_poly.pdbx_seq_one_letter_code
_entity_poly.pdbx_strand_id
1 'polypeptide(L)'
;MYNLYKEYLEYLDLLDNQILLRSRDRKLEEANKKYENLINETKESIIKYSQLKFHEDISSSINTLSKYQIFDLLDHLYDFKEFEELKKHLQNLKILIFW
;
A
#
# COMPACT_ATOMS: atom_id res chain seq x y z
N MET A 1 15.82 1.18 2.05
CA MET A 1 14.39 1.26 2.07
C MET A 1 13.88 1.99 3.29
N TYR A 2 12.85 2.69 3.10
CA TYR A 2 12.32 3.64 3.99
C TYR A 2 11.86 3.09 5.32
N ASN A 3 11.94 3.88 6.30
CA ASN A 3 11.58 3.57 7.67
C ASN A 3 10.09 3.57 7.95
N LEU A 4 9.30 2.88 7.15
CA LEU A 4 7.87 2.75 7.36
C LEU A 4 7.56 2.10 8.71
N TYR A 5 8.36 1.10 9.06
CA TYR A 5 8.24 0.41 10.34
C TYR A 5 8.53 1.36 11.50
N LYS A 6 9.54 2.20 11.36
CA LYS A 6 9.89 3.20 12.38
C LYS A 6 8.75 4.22 12.56
N GLU A 7 8.16 4.71 11.48
CA GLU A 7 7.01 5.60 11.56
C GLU A 7 5.81 4.94 12.20
N TYR A 8 5.59 3.66 11.92
CA TYR A 8 4.52 2.90 12.55
C TYR A 8 4.73 2.79 14.06
N LEU A 9 5.96 2.54 14.50
CA LEU A 9 6.30 2.52 15.93
C LEU A 9 6.09 3.87 16.59
N GLU A 10 6.46 4.96 15.93
CA GLU A 10 6.21 6.31 16.43
C GLU A 10 4.71 6.58 16.57
N TYR A 11 3.92 6.09 15.62
CA TYR A 11 2.47 6.19 15.67
C TYR A 11 1.91 5.44 16.89
N LEU A 12 2.40 4.25 17.17
CA LEU A 12 1.99 3.47 18.33
C LEU A 12 2.37 4.16 19.64
N ASP A 13 3.56 4.76 19.71
CA ASP A 13 4.00 5.53 20.85
C ASP A 13 3.07 6.71 21.13
N LEU A 14 2.62 7.39 20.10
CA LEU A 14 1.65 8.47 20.24
C LEU A 14 0.32 7.98 20.78
N LEU A 15 -0.11 6.79 20.42
CA LEU A 15 -1.32 6.17 20.97
C LEU A 15 -1.18 5.83 22.44
N ASP A 16 0.00 5.35 22.84
CA ASP A 16 0.25 4.92 24.21
C ASP A 16 0.48 6.08 25.17
N ASN A 17 1.08 7.15 24.68
CA ASN A 17 1.53 8.25 25.54
C ASN A 17 0.46 9.21 26.06
N GLN A 18 -0.72 9.17 25.64
CA GLN A 18 -1.87 9.97 26.12
C GLN A 18 -1.56 11.41 26.60
N ILE A 19 -0.50 12.01 26.10
CA ILE A 19 0.10 13.18 26.74
C ILE A 19 -0.77 14.43 26.63
N LEU A 20 -1.41 14.68 25.53
CA LEU A 20 -2.34 15.78 25.36
C LEU A 20 -3.31 15.39 24.26
N LEU A 21 -4.57 15.27 24.59
CA LEU A 21 -5.59 14.81 23.65
C LEU A 21 -5.56 15.58 22.32
N ARG A 22 -5.49 16.91 22.39
CA ARG A 22 -5.47 17.73 21.16
C ARG A 22 -4.20 17.54 20.34
N SER A 23 -3.06 17.49 20.98
CA SER A 23 -1.78 17.26 20.30
C SER A 23 -1.71 15.86 19.72
N ARG A 24 -2.26 14.90 20.43
CA ARG A 24 -2.36 13.52 20.00
C ARG A 24 -3.21 13.34 18.74
N ASP A 25 -4.40 13.92 18.73
CA ASP A 25 -5.32 13.83 17.59
C ASP A 25 -4.71 14.44 16.34
N ARG A 26 -4.04 15.58 16.48
CA ARG A 26 -3.38 16.24 15.39
C ARG A 26 -2.27 15.39 14.78
N LYS A 27 -1.45 14.78 15.63
CA LYS A 27 -0.36 13.91 15.19
C LYS A 27 -0.87 12.62 14.55
N LEU A 28 -1.98 12.09 15.03
CA LEU A 28 -2.64 10.94 14.42
C LEU A 28 -3.14 11.27 13.02
N GLU A 29 -3.73 12.44 12.83
CA GLU A 29 -4.18 12.89 11.52
C GLU A 29 -3.02 13.03 10.54
N GLU A 30 -1.92 13.63 10.99
CA GLU A 30 -0.72 13.78 10.16
C GLU A 30 -0.13 12.42 9.78
N ALA A 31 -0.06 11.49 10.73
CA ALA A 31 0.44 10.15 10.47
C ALA A 31 -0.46 9.40 9.47
N ASN A 32 -1.77 9.51 9.63
CA ASN A 32 -2.72 8.87 8.71
C ASN A 32 -2.60 9.44 7.30
N LYS A 33 -2.45 10.76 7.18
CA LYS A 33 -2.26 11.39 5.87
C LYS A 33 -0.99 10.91 5.19
N LYS A 34 0.11 10.84 5.92
CA LYS A 34 1.37 10.31 5.38
C LYS A 34 1.20 8.89 4.89
N TYR A 35 0.49 8.08 5.65
CA TYR A 35 0.26 6.69 5.31
C TYR A 35 -0.57 6.55 4.04
N GLU A 36 -1.65 7.31 3.94
CA GLU A 36 -2.50 7.34 2.76
C GLU A 36 -1.74 7.80 1.52
N ASN A 37 -0.93 8.84 1.66
CA ASN A 37 -0.11 9.34 0.57
C ASN A 37 0.88 8.30 0.08
N LEU A 38 1.52 7.58 1.01
CA LEU A 38 2.45 6.51 0.67
C LEU A 38 1.75 5.38 -0.08
N ILE A 39 0.56 4.99 0.35
CA ILE A 39 -0.22 3.96 -0.33
C ILE A 39 -0.59 4.42 -1.74
N ASN A 40 -1.03 5.66 -1.89
CA ASN A 40 -1.40 6.21 -3.19
C ASN A 40 -0.19 6.28 -4.14
N GLU A 41 0.95 6.72 -3.65
CA GLU A 41 2.19 6.75 -4.42
C GLU A 41 2.62 5.34 -4.84
N THR A 42 2.48 4.37 -3.95
CA THR A 42 2.78 2.97 -4.25
C THR A 42 1.87 2.43 -5.34
N LYS A 43 0.57 2.72 -5.24
CA LYS A 43 -0.40 2.33 -6.28
C LYS A 43 -0.02 2.90 -7.63
N GLU A 44 0.28 4.19 -7.68
CA GLU A 44 0.67 4.85 -8.92
C GLU A 44 1.94 4.23 -9.51
N SER A 45 2.91 3.91 -8.67
CA SER A 45 4.16 3.29 -9.10
C SER A 45 3.90 1.91 -9.70
N ILE A 46 3.04 1.12 -9.10
CA ILE A 46 2.68 -0.22 -9.60
C ILE A 46 1.96 -0.10 -10.95
N ILE A 47 1.01 0.81 -11.05
CA ILE A 47 0.27 1.05 -12.30
C ILE A 47 1.22 1.47 -13.42
N LYS A 48 2.10 2.41 -13.12
CA LYS A 48 3.07 2.92 -14.09
C LYS A 48 4.05 1.83 -14.53
N TYR A 49 4.52 1.02 -13.60
CA TYR A 49 5.40 -0.11 -13.90
C TYR A 49 4.73 -1.10 -14.86
N SER A 50 3.48 -1.43 -14.59
CA SER A 50 2.71 -2.34 -15.45
C SER A 50 2.52 -1.79 -16.84
N GLN A 51 2.21 -0.50 -16.96
CA GLN A 51 2.08 0.16 -18.26
C GLN A 51 3.38 0.15 -19.05
N LEU A 52 4.49 0.41 -18.39
CA LEU A 52 5.81 0.46 -19.04
C LEU A 52 6.30 -0.92 -19.43
N LYS A 53 6.12 -1.91 -18.57
CA LYS A 53 6.65 -3.26 -18.80
C LYS A 53 5.72 -4.13 -19.66
N PHE A 54 4.43 -4.09 -19.35
CA PHE A 54 3.45 -4.99 -19.99
C PHE A 54 2.51 -4.29 -20.97
N HIS A 55 2.57 -2.96 -21.03
CA HIS A 55 1.67 -2.13 -21.84
C HIS A 55 0.20 -2.32 -21.46
N GLU A 56 -0.06 -2.59 -20.17
CA GLU A 56 -1.40 -2.83 -19.66
C GLU A 56 -1.74 -1.88 -18.53
N ASP A 57 -3.00 -1.43 -18.50
CA ASP A 57 -3.51 -0.59 -17.42
C ASP A 57 -4.25 -1.43 -16.40
N ILE A 58 -3.72 -1.48 -15.17
CA ILE A 58 -4.30 -2.25 -14.07
C ILE A 58 -4.91 -1.36 -12.99
N SER A 59 -5.15 -0.09 -13.29
CA SER A 59 -5.61 0.88 -12.28
C SER A 59 -6.92 0.46 -11.61
N SER A 60 -7.87 -0.07 -12.37
CA SER A 60 -9.14 -0.51 -11.78
C SER A 60 -8.97 -1.68 -10.80
N SER A 61 -8.06 -2.61 -11.11
CA SER A 61 -7.76 -3.71 -10.21
C SER A 61 -7.01 -3.25 -8.97
N ILE A 62 -6.05 -2.35 -9.13
CA ILE A 62 -5.25 -1.82 -8.04
C ILE A 62 -6.11 -1.04 -7.05
N ASN A 63 -7.07 -0.25 -7.54
CA ASN A 63 -7.92 0.58 -6.69
C ASN A 63 -8.88 -0.21 -5.81
N THR A 64 -9.10 -1.49 -6.11
CA THR A 64 -9.94 -2.37 -5.29
C THR A 64 -9.16 -3.10 -4.20
N LEU A 65 -7.85 -3.02 -4.20
CA LEU A 65 -7.01 -3.74 -3.25
C LEU A 65 -6.86 -2.98 -1.94
N SER A 66 -6.75 -3.73 -0.84
CA SER A 66 -6.42 -3.16 0.46
C SER A 66 -4.94 -2.79 0.53
N LYS A 67 -4.55 -2.02 1.54
CA LYS A 67 -3.15 -1.63 1.73
C LYS A 67 -2.21 -2.83 1.86
N TYR A 68 -2.64 -3.88 2.54
CA TYR A 68 -1.83 -5.10 2.70
C TYR A 68 -1.62 -5.81 1.38
N GLN A 69 -2.67 -5.85 0.56
CA GLN A 69 -2.59 -6.46 -0.77
C GLN A 69 -1.71 -5.66 -1.70
N ILE A 70 -1.73 -4.33 -1.60
CA ILE A 70 -0.85 -3.46 -2.38
C ILE A 70 0.62 -3.74 -2.04
N PHE A 71 0.97 -3.84 -0.76
CA PHE A 71 2.34 -4.14 -0.36
C PHE A 71 2.76 -5.56 -0.72
N ASP A 72 1.86 -6.52 -0.63
CA ASP A 72 2.13 -7.89 -1.07
C ASP A 72 2.42 -7.93 -2.58
N LEU A 73 1.62 -7.22 -3.35
CA LEU A 73 1.83 -7.12 -4.79
C LEU A 73 3.18 -6.45 -5.11
N LEU A 74 3.52 -5.39 -4.38
CA LEU A 74 4.79 -4.71 -4.57
C LEU A 74 5.98 -5.65 -4.33
N ASP A 75 5.90 -6.49 -3.31
CA ASP A 75 6.96 -7.45 -2.99
C ASP A 75 7.20 -8.44 -4.12
N HIS A 76 6.18 -8.76 -4.89
CA HIS A 76 6.27 -9.74 -5.98
C HIS A 76 6.34 -9.12 -7.37
N LEU A 77 6.16 -7.80 -7.46
CA LEU A 77 5.99 -7.10 -8.73
C LEU A 77 7.13 -7.33 -9.72
N TYR A 78 8.37 -7.26 -9.25
CA TYR A 78 9.53 -7.37 -10.10
C TYR A 78 9.84 -8.82 -10.49
N ASP A 79 9.21 -9.79 -9.87
CA ASP A 79 9.38 -11.21 -10.17
C ASP A 79 8.52 -11.64 -11.37
N PHE A 80 7.50 -10.87 -11.72
CA PHE A 80 6.63 -11.19 -12.84
C PHE A 80 7.35 -10.91 -14.16
N LYS A 81 7.48 -11.92 -14.98
CA LYS A 81 8.10 -11.81 -16.31
C LYS A 81 7.06 -11.49 -17.38
N GLU A 82 5.85 -12.01 -17.22
CA GLU A 82 4.76 -11.84 -18.15
C GLU A 82 3.53 -11.30 -17.45
N PHE A 83 2.68 -10.60 -18.21
CA PHE A 83 1.46 -10.03 -17.68
C PHE A 83 0.52 -11.07 -17.08
N GLU A 84 0.50 -12.26 -17.62
CA GLU A 84 -0.35 -13.35 -17.11
C GLU A 84 -0.02 -13.72 -15.66
N GLU A 85 1.24 -13.65 -15.27
CA GLU A 85 1.66 -13.91 -13.91
C GLU A 85 1.10 -12.85 -12.97
N LEU A 86 1.20 -11.58 -13.35
CA LEU A 86 0.62 -10.47 -12.62
C LEU A 86 -0.89 -10.60 -12.49
N LYS A 87 -1.54 -10.95 -13.58
CA LYS A 87 -3.00 -11.12 -13.63
C LYS A 87 -3.46 -12.22 -12.68
N LYS A 88 -2.76 -13.35 -12.67
CA LYS A 88 -3.05 -14.44 -11.75
C LYS A 88 -2.91 -14.01 -10.30
N HIS A 89 -1.85 -13.28 -9.99
CA HIS A 89 -1.62 -12.80 -8.64
C HIS A 89 -2.74 -11.87 -8.18
N LEU A 90 -3.18 -10.96 -9.05
CA LEU A 90 -4.31 -10.06 -8.76
C LEU A 90 -5.60 -10.83 -8.52
N GLN A 91 -5.86 -11.86 -9.30
CA GLN A 91 -7.03 -12.71 -9.12
C GLN A 91 -7.00 -13.45 -7.79
N ASN A 92 -5.84 -13.96 -7.40
CA ASN A 92 -5.67 -14.63 -6.12
C ASN A 92 -5.90 -13.68 -4.94
N LEU A 93 -5.43 -12.45 -5.03
CA LEU A 93 -5.68 -11.44 -4.01
C LEU A 93 -7.17 -11.13 -3.87
N LYS A 94 -7.89 -11.05 -4.99
CA LYS A 94 -9.33 -10.81 -4.98
C LYS A 94 -10.10 -11.98 -4.36
N ILE A 95 -9.68 -13.21 -4.62
CA ILE A 95 -10.30 -14.39 -4.02
C ILE A 95 -10.15 -14.37 -2.50
N LEU A 96 -8.99 -13.95 -2.00
CA LEU A 96 -8.74 -13.88 -0.57
C LEU A 96 -9.66 -12.88 0.16
N ILE A 97 -10.16 -11.86 -0.54
CA ILE A 97 -11.09 -10.89 0.05
C ILE A 97 -12.44 -11.51 0.38
N PHE A 98 -12.86 -12.53 -0.36
CA PHE A 98 -14.17 -13.15 -0.20
C PHE A 98 -14.17 -14.35 0.76
N TRP A 99 -13.06 -14.64 1.35
CA TRP A 99 -12.94 -15.66 2.37
C TRP A 99 -12.91 -15.02 3.76
#